data_12afdb610d6c35c47d5ef7bf8e14f0d6
#
_entry.id   12afdb610d6c35c47d5ef7bf8e14f0d6
#
_cell.length_a   1.000
_cell.length_b   1.000
_cell.length_c   1.000
_cell.angle_alpha   90.00
_cell.angle_beta   90.00
_cell.angle_gamma   90.00
#
_symmetry.space_group_name_H-M   'P 1'
#
loop_
_entity.id
_entity.type
_entity.pdbx_description
1 polymer ?
#
loop_
_entity_poly.entity_id
_entity_poly.type
_entity_poly.pdbx_seq_one_letter_code
_entity_poly.pdbx_strand_id
1 'polypeptide(L)'
;GLFDNTVLIVSSDHGDWAGDYGLVEKWPSDFSEALNRVPLIVKAPGNKAGHTVRGPVEMFDLMPSVMELAGLSTTHTHFARSFVPQLRGDAEEQDRLVFAEGGYDLQEPHAFEGRWDWSKPHKGVYTPKGQQHQEVPESVCRTTMIRGLNHKLIRRTAGQDELYDLQNDPQELENRIDDRDMQETRSYLETSMLDWFMRTSDTVPVGGDRRRFD
;
A
#
# COMPACT_ATOMS: atom_id res chain seq x y z
N GLY A 1 22.16 12.26 25.88
CA GLY A 1 22.36 10.80 25.82
C GLY A 1 22.22 10.27 24.42
N LEU A 2 22.32 8.96 24.24
CA LEU A 2 22.17 8.34 22.90
C LEU A 2 20.81 8.65 22.28
N PHE A 3 19.75 8.68 23.07
CA PHE A 3 18.38 8.94 22.62
C PHE A 3 18.26 10.26 21.83
N ASP A 4 18.93 11.32 22.28
CA ASP A 4 18.82 12.64 21.65
C ASP A 4 19.43 12.66 20.25
N ASN A 5 20.43 11.80 20.01
CA ASN A 5 21.15 11.67 18.73
C ASN A 5 20.76 10.40 17.96
N THR A 6 19.59 9.83 18.23
CA THR A 6 19.11 8.62 17.54
C THR A 6 17.84 8.92 16.77
N VAL A 7 17.76 8.44 15.53
CA VAL A 7 16.49 8.33 14.80
C VAL A 7 15.77 7.09 15.31
N LEU A 8 14.52 7.23 15.72
CA LEU A 8 13.65 6.15 16.14
C LEU A 8 12.44 6.11 15.22
N ILE A 9 12.20 4.97 14.61
CA ILE A 9 11.04 4.72 13.73
C ILE A 9 10.28 3.52 14.27
N VAL A 10 8.98 3.68 14.48
CA VAL A 10 8.07 2.62 14.87
C VAL A 10 7.02 2.49 13.77
N SER A 11 6.92 1.33 13.19
CA SER A 11 5.95 1.00 12.13
C SER A 11 5.66 -0.50 12.12
N SER A 12 4.80 -0.94 11.20
CA SER A 12 4.54 -2.34 10.88
C SER A 12 4.62 -2.54 9.37
N ASP A 13 4.90 -3.75 8.91
CA ASP A 13 4.91 -4.12 7.49
C ASP A 13 3.48 -4.16 6.90
N HIS A 14 2.51 -4.58 7.68
CA HIS A 14 1.07 -4.59 7.40
C HIS A 14 0.29 -4.62 8.72
N GLY A 15 -1.02 -4.42 8.63
CA GLY A 15 -1.95 -4.61 9.73
C GLY A 15 -2.42 -6.07 9.85
N ASP A 16 -3.41 -6.27 10.70
CA ASP A 16 -4.12 -7.52 10.92
C ASP A 16 -5.59 -7.17 11.18
N TRP A 17 -6.50 -7.95 10.65
CA TRP A 17 -7.93 -7.71 10.93
C TRP A 17 -8.29 -7.86 12.40
N ALA A 18 -7.60 -8.75 13.13
CA ALA A 18 -7.77 -8.94 14.58
C ALA A 18 -9.22 -9.12 15.05
N GLY A 19 -10.10 -9.55 14.16
CA GLY A 19 -11.54 -9.69 14.39
C GLY A 19 -12.41 -8.69 13.65
N ASP A 20 -11.85 -7.63 13.06
CA ASP A 20 -12.59 -6.72 12.20
C ASP A 20 -13.20 -7.48 11.02
N TYR A 21 -14.41 -7.10 10.63
CA TYR A 21 -15.23 -7.79 9.60
C TYR A 21 -15.47 -9.29 9.88
N GLY A 22 -15.23 -9.78 11.11
CA GLY A 22 -15.24 -11.22 11.47
C GLY A 22 -14.06 -12.00 10.92
N LEU A 23 -12.99 -11.33 10.48
CA LEU A 23 -11.81 -11.91 9.88
C LEU A 23 -10.61 -11.86 10.84
N VAL A 24 -9.61 -12.69 10.55
CA VAL A 24 -8.34 -12.72 11.27
C VAL A 24 -7.17 -12.79 10.29
N GLU A 25 -6.01 -12.31 10.71
CA GLU A 25 -4.79 -12.24 9.88
C GLU A 25 -4.90 -11.21 8.75
N LYS A 26 -4.36 -11.56 7.59
CA LYS A 26 -4.27 -10.75 6.37
C LYS A 26 -4.64 -11.56 5.15
N TRP A 27 -4.90 -10.88 4.03
CA TRP A 27 -5.20 -11.50 2.74
C TRP A 27 -4.38 -10.84 1.62
N PRO A 28 -3.88 -11.59 0.60
CA PRO A 28 -2.93 -11.06 -0.38
C PRO A 28 -3.52 -9.95 -1.27
N SER A 29 -4.83 -9.91 -1.45
CA SER A 29 -5.53 -8.95 -2.31
C SER A 29 -6.52 -8.07 -1.55
N ASP A 30 -6.41 -8.00 -0.23
CA ASP A 30 -7.21 -7.10 0.58
C ASP A 30 -6.43 -5.83 0.92
N PHE A 31 -7.09 -4.67 0.76
CA PHE A 31 -6.53 -3.36 1.01
C PHE A 31 -7.39 -2.54 1.98
N SER A 32 -8.09 -3.20 2.89
CA SER A 32 -8.81 -2.53 3.98
C SER A 32 -7.88 -1.65 4.82
N GLU A 33 -8.43 -0.60 5.45
CA GLU A 33 -7.65 0.24 6.37
C GLU A 33 -7.05 -0.58 7.53
N ALA A 34 -7.71 -1.67 7.94
CA ALA A 34 -7.19 -2.58 8.96
C ALA A 34 -5.85 -3.22 8.58
N LEU A 35 -5.64 -3.50 7.28
CA LEU A 35 -4.41 -4.12 6.77
C LEU A 35 -3.39 -3.11 6.27
N ASN A 36 -3.82 -1.98 5.71
CA ASN A 36 -2.94 -1.07 4.98
C ASN A 36 -2.58 0.20 5.75
N ARG A 37 -3.41 0.62 6.71
CA ARG A 37 -3.14 1.80 7.51
C ARG A 37 -2.36 1.43 8.78
N VAL A 38 -1.07 1.23 8.63
CA VAL A 38 -0.17 0.92 9.75
C VAL A 38 0.27 2.18 10.51
N PRO A 39 0.65 2.07 11.79
CA PRO A 39 1.24 3.19 12.52
C PRO A 39 2.57 3.59 11.88
N LEU A 40 2.86 4.88 11.87
CA LEU A 40 4.18 5.42 11.56
C LEU A 40 4.51 6.52 12.57
N ILE A 41 5.43 6.24 13.49
CA ILE A 41 5.88 7.18 14.51
C ILE A 41 7.36 7.39 14.30
N VAL A 42 7.76 8.64 14.10
CA VAL A 42 9.17 8.98 13.84
C VAL A 42 9.66 10.05 14.82
N LYS A 43 10.77 9.77 15.47
CA LYS A 43 11.55 10.74 16.22
C LYS A 43 12.91 10.86 15.54
N ALA A 44 13.31 12.08 15.21
CA ALA A 44 14.65 12.35 14.68
C ALA A 44 15.25 13.59 15.33
N PRO A 45 16.60 13.65 15.48
CA PRO A 45 17.29 14.82 16.02
C PRO A 45 16.98 16.08 15.19
N GLY A 46 16.71 17.20 15.87
CA GLY A 46 16.47 18.48 15.22
C GLY A 46 15.11 18.65 14.54
N ASN A 47 14.25 17.65 14.58
CA ASN A 47 12.90 17.73 14.00
C ASN A 47 11.86 18.27 15.01
N LYS A 48 10.77 18.79 14.46
CA LYS A 48 9.64 19.26 15.27
C LYS A 48 9.01 18.08 16.03
N ALA A 49 8.92 18.21 17.34
CA ALA A 49 8.32 17.18 18.18
C ALA A 49 6.81 17.40 18.38
N GLY A 50 6.08 16.32 18.63
CA GLY A 50 4.70 16.34 19.11
C GLY A 50 3.68 16.87 18.11
N HIS A 51 3.88 16.65 16.80
CA HIS A 51 2.89 16.96 15.78
C HIS A 51 2.42 15.71 15.04
N THR A 52 1.24 15.79 14.45
CA THR A 52 0.66 14.73 13.62
C THR A 52 0.61 15.20 12.17
N VAL A 53 1.07 14.36 11.25
CA VAL A 53 0.96 14.54 9.81
C VAL A 53 -0.28 13.76 9.33
N ARG A 54 -1.13 14.39 8.54
CA ARG A 54 -2.35 13.78 7.98
C ARG A 54 -2.20 13.37 6.52
N GLY A 55 -1.27 14.00 5.80
CA GLY A 55 -0.98 13.66 4.40
C GLY A 55 -0.55 12.19 4.28
N PRO A 56 -1.06 11.46 3.27
CA PRO A 56 -0.71 10.06 3.07
C PRO A 56 0.78 9.86 2.82
N VAL A 57 1.35 8.78 3.37
CA VAL A 57 2.71 8.30 3.10
C VAL A 57 2.66 6.81 2.78
N GLU A 58 3.67 6.34 2.07
CA GLU A 58 3.80 4.93 1.67
C GLU A 58 4.96 4.27 2.42
N MET A 59 4.88 2.96 2.65
CA MET A 59 5.92 2.22 3.38
C MET A 59 7.30 2.34 2.71
N PHE A 60 7.36 2.39 1.38
CA PHE A 60 8.64 2.55 0.69
C PHE A 60 9.23 3.97 0.78
N ASP A 61 8.48 4.96 1.29
CA ASP A 61 9.00 6.30 1.63
C ASP A 61 9.99 6.25 2.81
N LEU A 62 9.97 5.18 3.59
CA LEU A 62 10.94 4.95 4.65
C LEU A 62 12.38 4.96 4.11
N MET A 63 12.61 4.31 2.96
CA MET A 63 13.95 4.19 2.40
C MET A 63 14.60 5.55 2.10
N PRO A 64 14.03 6.43 1.25
CA PRO A 64 14.64 7.73 0.98
C PRO A 64 14.66 8.63 2.22
N SER A 65 13.70 8.50 3.14
CA SER A 65 13.69 9.28 4.37
C SER A 65 14.84 8.91 5.31
N VAL A 66 15.10 7.60 5.48
CA VAL A 66 16.23 7.11 6.27
C VAL A 66 17.56 7.52 5.63
N MET A 67 17.68 7.42 4.31
CA MET A 67 18.87 7.85 3.59
C MET A 67 19.12 9.35 3.79
N GLU A 68 18.09 10.20 3.64
CA GLU A 68 18.19 11.63 3.87
C GLU A 68 18.60 11.97 5.32
N LEU A 69 17.98 11.33 6.32
CA LEU A 69 18.32 11.50 7.72
C LEU A 69 19.76 11.06 8.05
N ALA A 70 20.29 10.10 7.31
CA ALA A 70 21.68 9.64 7.42
C ALA A 70 22.67 10.48 6.61
N GLY A 71 22.22 11.50 5.87
CA GLY A 71 23.05 12.30 4.98
C GLY A 71 23.55 11.56 3.74
N LEU A 72 22.82 10.51 3.34
CA LEU A 72 23.12 9.67 2.19
C LEU A 72 22.18 10.00 1.03
N SER A 73 22.60 9.68 -0.18
CA SER A 73 21.77 9.79 -1.39
C SER A 73 21.46 8.41 -1.97
N THR A 74 20.28 8.24 -2.52
CA THR A 74 19.91 7.04 -3.27
C THR A 74 20.65 7.01 -4.60
N THR A 75 21.10 5.83 -5.03
CA THR A 75 21.85 5.63 -6.28
C THR A 75 21.06 4.88 -7.35
N HIS A 76 19.83 4.48 -7.05
CA HIS A 76 18.94 3.76 -7.95
C HIS A 76 17.62 4.52 -8.16
N THR A 77 16.94 4.21 -9.25
CA THR A 77 15.61 4.76 -9.55
C THR A 77 14.59 4.22 -8.54
N HIS A 78 13.78 5.11 -7.98
CA HIS A 78 12.65 4.76 -7.12
C HIS A 78 11.55 5.83 -7.24
N PHE A 79 10.33 5.47 -6.83
CA PHE A 79 9.15 6.35 -6.87
C PHE A 79 8.76 6.87 -5.48
N ALA A 80 9.48 6.43 -4.45
CA ALA A 80 9.29 6.84 -3.07
C ALA A 80 9.61 8.33 -2.87
N ARG A 81 8.97 8.95 -1.88
CA ARG A 81 9.18 10.35 -1.49
C ARG A 81 9.66 10.43 -0.04
N SER A 82 10.66 11.23 0.23
CA SER A 82 11.09 11.47 1.61
C SER A 82 10.00 12.22 2.39
N PHE A 83 9.67 11.75 3.57
CA PHE A 83 8.79 12.45 4.51
C PHE A 83 9.57 13.34 5.51
N VAL A 84 10.86 13.52 5.32
CA VAL A 84 11.68 14.39 6.19
C VAL A 84 11.18 15.83 6.25
N PRO A 85 10.69 16.46 5.14
CA PRO A 85 10.09 17.78 5.23
C PRO A 85 8.92 17.83 6.21
N GLN A 86 8.04 16.83 6.22
CA GLN A 86 6.92 16.74 7.16
C GLN A 86 7.39 16.57 8.61
N LEU A 87 8.49 15.86 8.85
CA LEU A 87 9.11 15.77 10.20
C LEU A 87 9.61 17.14 10.70
N ARG A 88 10.00 18.02 9.79
CA ARG A 88 10.43 19.40 10.12
C ARG A 88 9.24 20.33 10.35
N GLY A 89 8.04 19.89 10.02
CA GLY A 89 6.82 20.67 10.14
C GLY A 89 6.52 21.54 8.94
N ASP A 90 7.06 21.19 7.78
CA ASP A 90 6.71 21.81 6.51
C ASP A 90 5.27 21.45 6.09
N ALA A 91 4.77 22.08 5.03
CA ALA A 91 3.42 21.84 4.53
C ALA A 91 3.21 20.37 4.15
N GLU A 92 2.06 19.82 4.53
CA GLU A 92 1.65 18.46 4.21
C GLU A 92 1.16 18.37 2.76
N GLU A 93 1.49 17.25 2.10
CA GLU A 93 0.94 16.91 0.77
C GLU A 93 -0.42 16.21 0.97
N GLN A 94 -1.47 16.96 1.32
CA GLN A 94 -2.79 16.39 1.57
C GLN A 94 -3.46 15.81 0.31
N ASP A 95 -3.10 16.33 -0.87
CA ASP A 95 -3.63 15.85 -2.16
C ASP A 95 -2.84 14.65 -2.71
N ARG A 96 -1.85 14.15 -1.97
CA ARG A 96 -1.06 13.01 -2.40
C ARG A 96 -1.93 11.77 -2.52
N LEU A 97 -1.78 11.07 -3.65
CA LEU A 97 -2.31 9.73 -3.85
C LEU A 97 -1.23 8.70 -3.54
N VAL A 98 -1.61 7.64 -2.85
CA VAL A 98 -0.76 6.50 -2.49
C VAL A 98 -1.32 5.21 -3.07
N PHE A 99 -0.44 4.24 -3.30
CA PHE A 99 -0.77 3.04 -4.06
C PHE A 99 -0.29 1.79 -3.31
N ALA A 100 -1.02 0.70 -3.51
CA ALA A 100 -0.58 -0.63 -3.11
C ALA A 100 -1.04 -1.66 -4.13
N GLU A 101 -0.24 -2.70 -4.32
CA GLU A 101 -0.51 -3.80 -5.23
C GLU A 101 -0.39 -5.13 -4.49
N GLY A 102 -1.21 -6.11 -4.86
CA GLY A 102 -1.18 -7.44 -4.27
C GLY A 102 -1.93 -8.46 -5.09
N GLY A 103 -2.04 -9.66 -4.53
CA GLY A 103 -2.68 -10.79 -5.19
C GLY A 103 -1.82 -11.44 -6.27
N TYR A 104 -2.42 -12.38 -6.99
CA TYR A 104 -1.75 -13.23 -7.96
C TYR A 104 -2.47 -13.20 -9.30
N ASP A 105 -1.74 -13.46 -10.38
CA ASP A 105 -2.37 -13.72 -11.67
C ASP A 105 -3.08 -15.08 -11.62
N LEU A 106 -4.36 -15.09 -11.98
CA LEU A 106 -5.17 -16.32 -11.99
C LEU A 106 -4.69 -17.33 -13.05
N GLN A 107 -3.90 -16.88 -14.04
CA GLN A 107 -3.23 -17.75 -15.01
C GLN A 107 -1.98 -18.43 -14.43
N GLU A 108 -1.55 -18.02 -13.24
CA GLU A 108 -0.36 -18.52 -12.56
C GLU A 108 -0.70 -19.18 -11.20
N PRO A 109 -1.56 -20.20 -11.16
CA PRO A 109 -1.98 -20.82 -9.89
C PRO A 109 -0.81 -21.44 -9.11
N HIS A 110 0.32 -21.69 -9.78
CA HIS A 110 1.55 -22.13 -9.14
C HIS A 110 2.19 -21.06 -8.22
N ALA A 111 1.81 -19.80 -8.36
CA ALA A 111 2.26 -18.70 -7.49
C ALA A 111 1.40 -18.57 -6.21
N PHE A 112 0.22 -19.19 -6.14
CA PHE A 112 -0.67 -19.09 -4.98
C PHE A 112 -0.01 -19.67 -3.72
N GLU A 113 -0.30 -19.07 -2.57
CA GLU A 113 0.07 -19.64 -1.28
C GLU A 113 -0.66 -20.97 -1.03
N GLY A 114 -0.12 -21.79 -0.12
CA GLY A 114 -0.79 -23.04 0.27
C GLY A 114 -0.78 -24.14 -0.79
N ARG A 115 0.27 -24.23 -1.58
CA ARG A 115 0.51 -25.34 -2.52
C ARG A 115 0.84 -26.63 -1.77
N TRP A 116 -0.15 -27.18 -1.10
CA TRP A 116 0.00 -28.43 -0.38
C TRP A 116 -0.47 -29.61 -1.22
N ASP A 117 0.05 -30.78 -0.89
CA ASP A 117 -0.48 -32.05 -1.40
C ASP A 117 -1.78 -32.37 -0.65
N TRP A 118 -2.91 -31.91 -1.19
CA TRP A 118 -4.24 -32.07 -0.61
C TRP A 118 -4.68 -33.54 -0.47
N SER A 119 -3.91 -34.51 -1.02
CA SER A 119 -4.13 -35.93 -0.76
C SER A 119 -3.71 -36.35 0.65
N LYS A 120 -3.01 -35.46 1.39
CA LYS A 120 -2.55 -35.69 2.76
C LYS A 120 -3.30 -34.79 3.74
N PRO A 121 -3.53 -35.26 4.99
CA PRO A 121 -4.13 -34.42 6.02
C PRO A 121 -3.22 -33.24 6.37
N HIS A 122 -3.73 -32.02 6.20
CA HIS A 122 -3.08 -30.80 6.68
C HIS A 122 -3.76 -30.32 7.94
N LYS A 123 -2.98 -29.95 8.98
CA LYS A 123 -3.48 -29.52 10.29
C LYS A 123 -2.87 -28.18 10.74
N GLY A 124 -2.23 -27.45 9.86
CA GLY A 124 -1.69 -26.14 10.18
C GLY A 124 -2.78 -25.06 10.28
N VAL A 125 -2.53 -24.03 11.07
CA VAL A 125 -3.45 -22.88 11.24
C VAL A 125 -3.75 -22.17 9.92
N TYR A 126 -2.84 -22.25 8.94
CA TYR A 126 -3.01 -21.67 7.60
C TYR A 126 -3.72 -22.60 6.60
N THR A 127 -4.09 -23.83 6.99
CA THR A 127 -4.75 -24.78 6.08
C THR A 127 -6.04 -24.23 5.48
N PRO A 128 -6.98 -23.62 6.26
CA PRO A 128 -8.21 -23.07 5.69
C PRO A 128 -7.94 -21.96 4.66
N LYS A 129 -6.96 -21.12 4.94
CA LYS A 129 -6.55 -20.01 4.07
C LYS A 129 -6.01 -20.52 2.72
N GLY A 130 -5.06 -21.45 2.76
CA GLY A 130 -4.51 -22.04 1.54
C GLY A 130 -5.55 -22.86 0.76
N GLN A 131 -6.50 -23.48 1.44
CA GLN A 131 -7.64 -24.16 0.80
C GLN A 131 -8.52 -23.14 0.05
N GLN A 132 -8.84 -22.01 0.66
CA GLN A 132 -9.61 -20.95 0.03
C GLN A 132 -8.93 -20.40 -1.23
N HIS A 133 -7.60 -20.24 -1.26
CA HIS A 133 -6.87 -19.84 -2.46
C HIS A 133 -7.12 -20.80 -3.64
N GLN A 134 -7.28 -22.09 -3.36
CA GLN A 134 -7.51 -23.10 -4.40
C GLN A 134 -9.00 -23.21 -4.78
N GLU A 135 -9.91 -23.07 -3.83
CA GLU A 135 -11.35 -23.23 -4.04
C GLU A 135 -12.00 -21.95 -4.61
N VAL A 136 -11.48 -20.77 -4.24
CA VAL A 136 -11.98 -19.45 -4.67
C VAL A 136 -10.80 -18.58 -5.15
N PRO A 137 -10.20 -18.92 -6.30
CA PRO A 137 -8.99 -18.23 -6.77
C PRO A 137 -9.21 -16.74 -7.01
N GLU A 138 -10.43 -16.30 -7.35
CA GLU A 138 -10.74 -14.88 -7.49
C GLU A 138 -10.47 -14.09 -6.21
N SER A 139 -10.56 -14.72 -5.05
CA SER A 139 -10.29 -14.08 -3.76
C SER A 139 -8.84 -13.63 -3.59
N VAL A 140 -7.93 -14.11 -4.41
CA VAL A 140 -6.51 -13.76 -4.40
C VAL A 140 -6.03 -13.17 -5.73
N CYS A 141 -6.95 -12.71 -6.57
CA CYS A 141 -6.61 -12.10 -7.86
C CYS A 141 -5.73 -10.86 -7.72
N ARG A 142 -5.02 -10.50 -8.77
CA ARG A 142 -4.28 -9.23 -8.82
C ARG A 142 -5.21 -8.05 -8.56
N THR A 143 -4.79 -7.23 -7.64
CA THR A 143 -5.56 -6.10 -7.13
C THR A 143 -4.63 -4.91 -6.95
N THR A 144 -5.12 -3.74 -7.28
CA THR A 144 -4.41 -2.47 -7.05
C THR A 144 -5.33 -1.52 -6.30
N MET A 145 -4.79 -0.88 -5.29
CA MET A 145 -5.45 0.16 -4.51
C MET A 145 -4.82 1.51 -4.83
N ILE A 146 -5.66 2.53 -4.96
CA ILE A 146 -5.29 3.94 -4.93
C ILE A 146 -6.07 4.64 -3.82
N ARG A 147 -5.38 5.43 -3.01
CA ARG A 147 -5.95 6.10 -1.86
C ARG A 147 -5.46 7.55 -1.79
N GLY A 148 -6.40 8.47 -1.65
CA GLY A 148 -6.17 9.83 -1.20
C GLY A 148 -6.55 10.01 0.27
N LEU A 149 -6.68 11.25 0.73
CA LEU A 149 -7.08 11.54 2.11
C LEU A 149 -8.51 11.06 2.40
N ASN A 150 -9.44 11.29 1.46
CA ASN A 150 -10.88 11.11 1.66
C ASN A 150 -11.48 9.90 0.91
N HIS A 151 -10.83 9.40 -0.11
CA HIS A 151 -11.39 8.32 -0.93
C HIS A 151 -10.35 7.25 -1.22
N LYS A 152 -10.85 6.02 -1.39
CA LYS A 152 -10.06 4.85 -1.78
C LYS A 152 -10.79 4.07 -2.86
N LEU A 153 -10.07 3.71 -3.92
CA LEU A 153 -10.54 2.82 -4.98
C LEU A 153 -9.66 1.56 -4.99
N ILE A 154 -10.29 0.41 -5.05
CA ILE A 154 -9.65 -0.90 -5.20
C ILE A 154 -10.13 -1.53 -6.50
N ARG A 155 -9.19 -1.77 -7.42
CA ARG A 155 -9.42 -2.40 -8.72
C ARG A 155 -8.91 -3.83 -8.71
N ARG A 156 -9.73 -4.76 -9.20
CA ARG A 156 -9.44 -6.19 -9.22
C ARG A 156 -9.43 -6.71 -10.64
N THR A 157 -8.60 -7.71 -10.93
CA THR A 157 -8.63 -8.42 -12.22
C THR A 157 -9.78 -9.43 -12.30
N ALA A 158 -10.35 -9.79 -11.16
CA ALA A 158 -11.56 -10.61 -11.04
C ALA A 158 -12.33 -10.23 -9.79
N GLY A 159 -13.64 -10.47 -9.78
CA GLY A 159 -14.50 -10.09 -8.65
C GLY A 159 -14.97 -8.63 -8.74
N GLN A 160 -15.41 -8.09 -7.62
CA GLN A 160 -16.00 -6.76 -7.54
C GLN A 160 -14.94 -5.72 -7.16
N ASP A 161 -14.94 -4.60 -7.87
CA ASP A 161 -14.20 -3.41 -7.48
C ASP A 161 -14.85 -2.71 -6.30
N GLU A 162 -14.08 -1.90 -5.59
CA GLU A 162 -14.55 -1.23 -4.38
C GLU A 162 -14.18 0.27 -4.41
N LEU A 163 -15.11 1.10 -3.95
CA LEU A 163 -14.90 2.55 -3.78
C LEU A 163 -15.46 2.97 -2.42
N TYR A 164 -14.64 3.63 -1.63
CA TYR A 164 -14.99 4.06 -0.28
C TYR A 164 -14.81 5.56 -0.08
N ASP A 165 -15.74 6.15 0.67
CA ASP A 165 -15.67 7.51 1.20
C ASP A 165 -15.13 7.45 2.64
N LEU A 166 -13.83 7.52 2.79
CA LEU A 166 -13.15 7.39 4.07
C LEU A 166 -13.43 8.53 5.06
N GLN A 167 -14.00 9.63 4.57
CA GLN A 167 -14.39 10.74 5.43
C GLN A 167 -15.68 10.42 6.19
N ASN A 168 -16.65 9.80 5.53
CA ASN A 168 -17.95 9.47 6.10
C ASN A 168 -18.04 8.01 6.56
N ASP A 169 -17.28 7.13 5.94
CA ASP A 169 -17.18 5.70 6.27
C ASP A 169 -15.71 5.27 6.44
N PRO A 170 -15.04 5.66 7.53
CA PRO A 170 -13.64 5.30 7.78
C PRO A 170 -13.42 3.81 8.06
N GLN A 171 -14.50 3.04 8.24
CA GLN A 171 -14.47 1.59 8.46
C GLN A 171 -14.76 0.79 7.19
N GLU A 172 -15.01 1.46 6.05
CA GLU A 172 -15.20 0.80 4.75
C GLU A 172 -16.33 -0.25 4.74
N LEU A 173 -17.45 0.08 5.38
CA LEU A 173 -18.60 -0.80 5.48
C LEU A 173 -19.53 -0.71 4.27
N GLU A 174 -19.44 0.36 3.49
CA GLU A 174 -20.32 0.65 2.37
C GLU A 174 -19.54 0.83 1.07
N ASN A 175 -19.57 -0.20 0.20
CA ASN A 175 -18.96 -0.11 -1.13
C ASN A 175 -19.84 0.75 -2.05
N ARG A 176 -19.33 1.90 -2.47
CA ARG A 176 -20.00 2.91 -3.28
C ARG A 176 -19.62 2.89 -4.76
N ILE A 177 -19.05 1.77 -5.25
CA ILE A 177 -18.53 1.66 -6.62
C ILE A 177 -19.58 1.94 -7.69
N ASP A 178 -20.85 1.60 -7.43
CA ASP A 178 -21.95 1.76 -8.36
C ASP A 178 -22.77 3.03 -8.13
N ASP A 179 -22.43 3.84 -7.13
CA ASP A 179 -23.15 5.06 -6.79
C ASP A 179 -22.96 6.14 -7.84
N ARG A 180 -24.05 6.78 -8.25
CA ARG A 180 -24.02 7.81 -9.30
C ARG A 180 -23.31 9.07 -8.87
N ASP A 181 -23.42 9.45 -7.63
CA ASP A 181 -22.76 10.64 -7.04
C ASP A 181 -21.25 10.45 -6.84
N MET A 182 -20.75 9.20 -6.91
CA MET A 182 -19.33 8.87 -6.81
C MET A 182 -18.63 8.68 -8.17
N GLN A 183 -19.34 8.81 -9.28
CA GLN A 183 -18.80 8.54 -10.63
C GLN A 183 -17.65 9.46 -11.03
N GLU A 184 -17.70 10.73 -10.64
CA GLU A 184 -16.60 11.68 -10.90
C GLU A 184 -15.35 11.30 -10.10
N THR A 185 -15.51 11.00 -8.81
CA THR A 185 -14.43 10.52 -7.93
C THR A 185 -13.83 9.22 -8.44
N ARG A 186 -14.67 8.26 -8.84
CA ARG A 186 -14.23 7.01 -9.47
C ARG A 186 -13.38 7.27 -10.70
N SER A 187 -13.88 8.06 -11.65
CA SER A 187 -13.18 8.36 -12.90
C SER A 187 -11.84 9.04 -12.67
N TYR A 188 -11.77 9.96 -11.70
CA TYR A 188 -10.54 10.62 -11.30
C TYR A 188 -9.51 9.61 -10.75
N LEU A 189 -9.92 8.74 -9.85
CA LEU A 189 -9.03 7.73 -9.25
C LEU A 189 -8.58 6.68 -10.27
N GLU A 190 -9.47 6.23 -11.16
CA GLU A 190 -9.13 5.30 -12.25
C GLU A 190 -8.09 5.91 -13.21
N THR A 191 -8.30 7.17 -13.60
CA THR A 191 -7.34 7.89 -14.46
C THR A 191 -5.98 8.07 -13.76
N SER A 192 -6.01 8.46 -12.49
CA SER A 192 -4.79 8.62 -11.69
C SER A 192 -4.03 7.30 -11.51
N MET A 193 -4.74 6.19 -11.35
CA MET A 193 -4.15 4.86 -11.26
C MET A 193 -3.49 4.45 -12.60
N LEU A 194 -4.14 4.71 -13.72
CA LEU A 194 -3.57 4.48 -15.05
C LEU A 194 -2.31 5.32 -15.27
N ASP A 195 -2.36 6.61 -14.93
CA ASP A 195 -1.21 7.52 -15.01
C ASP A 195 -0.03 7.03 -14.16
N TRP A 196 -0.32 6.50 -12.96
CA TRP A 196 0.69 5.93 -12.09
C TRP A 196 1.34 4.70 -12.74
N PHE A 197 0.57 3.77 -13.28
CA PHE A 197 1.11 2.61 -14.00
C PHE A 197 1.97 3.03 -15.19
N MET A 198 1.51 3.98 -15.99
CA MET A 198 2.27 4.49 -17.15
C MET A 198 3.60 5.13 -16.76
N ARG A 199 3.68 5.78 -15.59
CA ARG A 199 4.90 6.43 -15.11
C ARG A 199 5.85 5.49 -14.39
N THR A 200 5.35 4.40 -13.82
CA THR A 200 6.16 3.47 -13.02
C THR A 200 6.57 2.22 -13.78
N SER A 201 5.91 1.92 -14.90
CA SER A 201 6.26 0.81 -15.76
C SER A 201 7.40 1.17 -16.73
N ASP A 202 8.27 0.22 -17.02
CA ASP A 202 9.34 0.32 -18.05
C ASP A 202 10.23 1.57 -17.90
N THR A 203 10.61 1.90 -16.67
CA THR A 203 11.44 3.06 -16.39
C THR A 203 12.92 2.76 -16.61
N VAL A 204 13.64 3.75 -17.15
CA VAL A 204 15.09 3.68 -17.33
C VAL A 204 15.80 4.11 -16.04
N PRO A 205 16.71 3.29 -15.48
CA PRO A 205 17.44 3.64 -14.25
C PRO A 205 18.21 4.96 -14.36
N VAL A 206 18.18 5.76 -13.29
CA VAL A 206 18.98 6.99 -13.20
C VAL A 206 20.48 6.63 -13.27
N GLY A 207 21.21 7.27 -14.18
CA GLY A 207 22.64 6.98 -14.42
C GLY A 207 22.92 5.69 -15.19
N GLY A 208 21.86 4.99 -15.60
CA GLY A 208 21.95 3.83 -16.50
C GLY A 208 22.08 4.24 -17.97
N ASP A 209 21.68 3.36 -18.81
CA ASP A 209 21.80 3.37 -20.26
C ASP A 209 21.61 4.75 -20.92
N ARG A 210 22.71 5.37 -21.30
CA ARG A 210 22.68 6.48 -22.26
C ARG A 210 22.59 5.85 -23.63
N ARG A 211 21.37 5.67 -24.13
CA ARG A 211 21.16 5.30 -25.52
C ARG A 211 21.85 6.34 -26.42
N ARG A 212 23.02 5.99 -26.90
CA ARG A 212 23.72 6.76 -27.92
C ARG A 212 23.31 6.17 -29.27
N PHE A 213 22.66 6.98 -30.05
CA PHE A 213 22.55 6.75 -31.48
C PHE A 213 23.77 7.44 -32.07
N ASP A 214 24.81 6.67 -32.42
CA ASP A 214 25.94 7.14 -33.19
C ASP A 214 25.54 7.23 -34.67
#